data_664e6395ef38cac3f030fba80c07bacb
#
_entry.id   664e6395ef38cac3f030fba80c07bacb
#
_cell.length_a   1.000
_cell.length_b   1.000
_cell.length_c   1.000
_cell.angle_alpha   90.00
_cell.angle_beta   90.00
_cell.angle_gamma   90.00
#
_symmetry.space_group_name_H-M   'P 1'
#
loop_
_entity.id
_entity.type
_entity.pdbx_description
1 polymer ?
#
loop_
_entity_poly.entity_id
_entity_poly.type
_entity_poly.pdbx_seq_one_letter_code
_entity_poly.pdbx_strand_id
1 'polypeptide(L)'
;AAVDLGMNVIGYDPFLPAGASLKPGITVNNNLDEIFPVADYITLHVPLTPDTKQMICDESIDKMKNTVRILNFARGDLADSQAVVNALEEGKMAAYVTDFPSADIIGIDGVIAIPHLGASTPESEENCASMGADELIDYLENGNIKNSVNLPSVSMAKTGVARITVIHKNQPNMIATITDTISRDGINIASFEDKNRGEIAYSIIDIDETPAQK
;
A
#
# COMPACT_ATOMS: atom_id res chain seq x y z
N ALA A 1 1.47 -18.79 -0.26
CA ALA A 1 0.24 -19.60 -0.29
C ALA A 1 0.03 -20.25 -1.65
N ALA A 2 -0.22 -19.53 -2.78
CA ALA A 2 -0.51 -20.14 -4.09
C ALA A 2 0.63 -21.04 -4.59
N VAL A 3 1.88 -20.59 -4.48
CA VAL A 3 3.07 -21.39 -4.79
C VAL A 3 3.13 -22.66 -3.92
N ASP A 4 2.84 -22.53 -2.62
CA ASP A 4 2.86 -23.66 -1.69
C ASP A 4 1.75 -24.68 -1.96
N LEU A 5 0.70 -24.24 -2.65
CA LEU A 5 -0.37 -25.11 -3.18
C LEU A 5 -0.03 -25.72 -4.53
N GLY A 6 1.18 -25.51 -5.04
CA GLY A 6 1.63 -26.06 -6.32
C GLY A 6 1.13 -25.32 -7.55
N MET A 7 0.62 -24.11 -7.41
CA MET A 7 0.16 -23.28 -8.54
C MET A 7 1.33 -22.58 -9.23
N ASN A 8 1.25 -22.41 -10.53
CA ASN A 8 2.13 -21.48 -11.25
C ASN A 8 1.64 -20.06 -11.03
N VAL A 9 2.47 -19.20 -10.44
CA VAL A 9 2.07 -17.84 -10.06
C VAL A 9 2.72 -16.83 -10.98
N ILE A 10 1.89 -16.00 -11.61
CA ILE A 10 2.30 -14.84 -12.40
C ILE A 10 1.83 -13.59 -11.63
N GLY A 11 2.74 -12.68 -11.34
CA GLY A 11 2.44 -11.39 -10.73
C GLY A 11 2.42 -10.28 -11.79
N TYR A 12 1.47 -9.37 -11.66
CA TYR A 12 1.45 -8.11 -12.38
C TYR A 12 1.64 -6.95 -11.40
N ASP A 13 2.65 -6.12 -11.67
CA ASP A 13 2.87 -4.87 -10.95
C ASP A 13 3.55 -3.88 -11.90
N PRO A 14 2.87 -2.78 -12.29
CA PRO A 14 3.42 -1.82 -13.26
C PRO A 14 4.65 -1.04 -12.76
N PHE A 15 4.91 -1.07 -11.44
CA PHE A 15 6.06 -0.41 -10.82
C PHE A 15 7.31 -1.30 -10.73
N LEU A 16 7.19 -2.58 -11.04
CA LEU A 16 8.31 -3.52 -11.03
C LEU A 16 8.84 -3.76 -12.44
N PRO A 17 10.17 -3.90 -12.62
CA PRO A 17 10.72 -4.30 -13.92
C PRO A 17 10.20 -5.68 -14.33
N ALA A 18 9.93 -5.85 -15.64
CA ALA A 18 9.58 -7.16 -16.17
C ALA A 18 10.69 -8.18 -15.86
N GLY A 19 10.30 -9.38 -15.41
CA GLY A 19 11.24 -10.42 -14.99
C GLY A 19 11.83 -10.25 -13.58
N ALA A 20 11.39 -9.24 -12.81
CA ALA A 20 11.74 -9.14 -11.40
C ALA A 20 11.26 -10.39 -10.65
N SER A 21 12.14 -10.96 -9.83
CA SER A 21 11.80 -12.10 -8.96
C SER A 21 11.49 -11.59 -7.56
N LEU A 22 10.22 -11.62 -7.17
CA LEU A 22 9.79 -11.23 -5.82
C LEU A 22 10.06 -12.33 -4.79
N LYS A 23 9.81 -13.57 -5.16
CA LYS A 23 10.06 -14.79 -4.39
C LYS A 23 10.23 -15.97 -5.34
N PRO A 24 10.93 -17.05 -4.94
CA PRO A 24 11.00 -18.26 -5.74
C PRO A 24 9.61 -18.76 -6.14
N GLY A 25 9.41 -19.04 -7.42
CA GLY A 25 8.14 -19.56 -7.96
C GLY A 25 7.13 -18.49 -8.39
N ILE A 26 7.49 -17.19 -8.36
CA ILE A 26 6.65 -16.11 -8.90
C ILE A 26 7.38 -15.46 -10.07
N THR A 27 6.73 -15.42 -11.23
CA THR A 27 7.20 -14.69 -12.41
C THR A 27 6.44 -13.37 -12.54
N VAL A 28 7.15 -12.25 -12.73
CA VAL A 28 6.52 -10.94 -12.95
C VAL A 28 6.38 -10.71 -14.47
N ASN A 29 5.16 -10.37 -14.88
CA ASN A 29 4.84 -9.97 -16.24
C ASN A 29 4.08 -8.63 -16.20
N ASN A 30 4.52 -7.65 -16.97
CA ASN A 30 3.94 -6.31 -16.99
C ASN A 30 2.90 -6.12 -18.10
N ASN A 31 2.51 -7.21 -18.76
CA ASN A 31 1.51 -7.20 -19.82
C ASN A 31 0.30 -8.05 -19.42
N LEU A 32 -0.82 -7.40 -19.11
CA LEU A 32 -2.07 -8.08 -18.76
C LEU A 32 -2.63 -8.92 -19.93
N ASP A 33 -2.41 -8.51 -21.18
CA ASP A 33 -2.86 -9.24 -22.34
C ASP A 33 -2.16 -10.61 -22.52
N GLU A 34 -1.02 -10.80 -21.88
CA GLU A 34 -0.34 -12.09 -21.84
C GLU A 34 -0.76 -12.94 -20.62
N ILE A 35 -1.27 -12.29 -19.57
CA ILE A 35 -1.73 -12.96 -18.34
C ILE A 35 -3.15 -13.51 -18.51
N PHE A 36 -4.08 -12.70 -19.02
CA PHE A 36 -5.50 -13.06 -19.12
C PHE A 36 -5.75 -14.38 -19.84
N PRO A 37 -5.12 -14.68 -21.00
CA PRO A 37 -5.40 -15.92 -21.72
C PRO A 37 -4.89 -17.19 -21.03
N VAL A 38 -3.96 -17.08 -20.10
CA VAL A 38 -3.33 -18.25 -19.44
C VAL A 38 -3.80 -18.47 -18.00
N ALA A 39 -4.40 -17.45 -17.39
CA ALA A 39 -4.80 -17.51 -15.99
C ALA A 39 -6.04 -18.39 -15.78
N ASP A 40 -5.98 -19.29 -14.80
CA ASP A 40 -7.13 -20.06 -14.30
C ASP A 40 -7.79 -19.35 -13.12
N TYR A 41 -6.99 -18.60 -12.34
CA TYR A 41 -7.41 -17.76 -11.23
C TYR A 41 -6.77 -16.38 -11.35
N ILE A 42 -7.55 -15.34 -11.14
CA ILE A 42 -7.07 -13.96 -11.06
C ILE A 42 -7.45 -13.41 -9.69
N THR A 43 -6.49 -12.86 -8.97
CA THR A 43 -6.74 -12.20 -7.68
C THR A 43 -6.26 -10.75 -7.73
N LEU A 44 -7.14 -9.82 -7.33
CA LEU A 44 -6.90 -8.39 -7.40
C LEU A 44 -6.38 -7.86 -6.06
N HIS A 45 -5.26 -7.13 -6.09
CA HIS A 45 -4.61 -6.52 -4.93
C HIS A 45 -4.16 -5.08 -5.19
N VAL A 46 -4.73 -4.44 -6.21
CA VAL A 46 -4.41 -3.07 -6.61
C VAL A 46 -5.32 -2.05 -5.92
N PRO A 47 -4.86 -0.82 -5.66
CA PRO A 47 -5.74 0.26 -5.21
C PRO A 47 -6.69 0.68 -6.33
N LEU A 48 -7.82 1.27 -5.95
CA LEU A 48 -8.72 1.90 -6.92
C LEU A 48 -8.15 3.26 -7.33
N THR A 49 -7.80 3.38 -8.59
CA THR A 49 -7.29 4.59 -9.25
C THR A 49 -8.02 4.78 -10.58
N PRO A 50 -7.90 5.93 -11.25
CA PRO A 50 -8.46 6.08 -12.60
C PRO A 50 -7.99 4.99 -13.58
N ASP A 51 -6.75 4.51 -13.44
CA ASP A 51 -6.16 3.50 -14.34
C ASP A 51 -6.58 2.07 -14.00
N THR A 52 -6.98 1.81 -12.76
CA THR A 52 -7.40 0.47 -12.31
C THR A 52 -8.90 0.30 -12.22
N LYS A 53 -9.66 1.40 -12.29
CA LYS A 53 -11.12 1.36 -12.29
C LYS A 53 -11.62 0.52 -13.47
N GLN A 54 -12.50 -0.44 -13.16
CA GLN A 54 -13.08 -1.36 -14.17
C GLN A 54 -12.02 -2.09 -15.02
N MET A 55 -10.87 -2.43 -14.40
CA MET A 55 -9.86 -3.24 -15.09
C MET A 55 -10.38 -4.64 -15.44
N ILE A 56 -11.41 -5.10 -14.76
CA ILE A 56 -12.22 -6.26 -15.12
C ILE A 56 -13.52 -5.74 -15.75
N CYS A 57 -13.59 -5.82 -17.07
CA CYS A 57 -14.70 -5.37 -17.91
C CYS A 57 -14.89 -6.33 -19.09
N ASP A 58 -15.87 -6.12 -19.93
CA ASP A 58 -16.15 -6.98 -21.08
C ASP A 58 -14.90 -7.21 -21.94
N GLU A 59 -14.12 -6.15 -22.23
CA GLU A 59 -12.93 -6.25 -23.08
C GLU A 59 -11.84 -7.13 -22.43
N SER A 60 -11.62 -7.02 -21.13
CA SER A 60 -10.64 -7.85 -20.43
C SER A 60 -11.12 -9.30 -20.26
N ILE A 61 -12.41 -9.49 -19.99
CA ILE A 61 -13.04 -10.80 -19.84
C ILE A 61 -12.98 -11.60 -21.15
N ASP A 62 -13.20 -10.95 -22.28
CA ASP A 62 -13.13 -11.61 -23.60
C ASP A 62 -11.73 -12.16 -23.92
N LYS A 63 -10.68 -11.69 -23.24
CA LYS A 63 -9.30 -12.20 -23.35
C LYS A 63 -9.02 -13.37 -22.40
N MET A 64 -9.90 -13.64 -21.45
CA MET A 64 -9.70 -14.66 -20.41
C MET A 64 -10.20 -16.04 -20.85
N LYS A 65 -9.83 -17.06 -20.08
CA LYS A 65 -10.41 -18.40 -20.24
C LYS A 65 -11.85 -18.42 -19.73
N ASN A 66 -12.74 -19.13 -20.40
CA ASN A 66 -14.12 -19.34 -19.93
C ASN A 66 -14.20 -20.08 -18.57
N THR A 67 -13.10 -20.68 -18.14
CA THR A 67 -12.99 -21.34 -16.83
C THR A 67 -12.37 -20.46 -15.76
N VAL A 68 -12.10 -19.19 -16.06
CA VAL A 68 -11.46 -18.27 -15.13
C VAL A 68 -12.30 -18.05 -13.88
N ARG A 69 -11.63 -17.94 -12.75
CA ARG A 69 -12.21 -17.55 -11.48
C ARG A 69 -11.53 -16.28 -10.99
N ILE A 70 -12.31 -15.25 -10.71
CA ILE A 70 -11.80 -13.96 -10.27
C ILE A 70 -12.07 -13.78 -8.78
N LEU A 71 -11.05 -13.38 -8.03
CA LEU A 71 -11.14 -13.07 -6.60
C LEU A 71 -10.84 -11.57 -6.43
N ASN A 72 -11.84 -10.81 -6.01
CA ASN A 72 -11.73 -9.39 -5.76
C ASN A 72 -11.97 -9.07 -4.29
N PHE A 73 -10.90 -9.07 -3.51
CA PHE A 73 -10.87 -8.65 -2.11
C PHE A 73 -10.18 -7.28 -1.94
N ALA A 74 -10.06 -6.51 -3.03
CA ALA A 74 -9.39 -5.23 -3.02
C ALA A 74 -10.38 -4.05 -2.97
N ARG A 75 -11.09 -3.79 -4.06
CA ARG A 75 -12.13 -2.72 -4.17
C ARG A 75 -13.20 -3.12 -5.18
N GLY A 76 -14.47 -2.81 -4.89
CA GLY A 76 -15.60 -3.17 -5.75
C GLY A 76 -15.46 -2.66 -7.19
N ASP A 77 -15.19 -1.37 -7.34
CA ASP A 77 -15.11 -0.70 -8.65
C ASP A 77 -13.91 -1.11 -9.54
N LEU A 78 -13.08 -2.05 -9.10
CA LEU A 78 -12.06 -2.69 -9.97
C LEU A 78 -12.69 -3.59 -11.02
N ALA A 79 -13.91 -4.05 -10.78
CA ALA A 79 -14.68 -4.84 -11.72
C ALA A 79 -15.97 -4.11 -12.09
N ASP A 80 -16.35 -4.18 -13.37
CA ASP A 80 -17.65 -3.78 -13.84
C ASP A 80 -18.67 -4.87 -13.47
N SER A 81 -19.60 -4.55 -12.58
CA SER A 81 -20.58 -5.53 -12.09
C SER A 81 -21.44 -6.11 -13.20
N GLN A 82 -21.84 -5.29 -14.18
CA GLN A 82 -22.69 -5.76 -15.27
C GLN A 82 -21.90 -6.68 -16.21
N ALA A 83 -20.64 -6.37 -16.50
CA ALA A 83 -19.77 -7.23 -17.30
C ALA A 83 -19.55 -8.59 -16.62
N VAL A 84 -19.37 -8.58 -15.27
CA VAL A 84 -19.26 -9.83 -14.49
C VAL A 84 -20.53 -10.67 -14.57
N VAL A 85 -21.72 -10.06 -14.40
CA VAL A 85 -23.01 -10.77 -14.50
C VAL A 85 -23.19 -11.37 -15.89
N ASN A 86 -22.99 -10.58 -16.94
CA ASN A 86 -23.10 -11.04 -18.31
C ASN A 86 -22.14 -12.23 -18.59
N ALA A 87 -20.90 -12.13 -18.14
CA ALA A 87 -19.90 -13.16 -18.35
C ALA A 87 -20.22 -14.49 -17.63
N LEU A 88 -20.82 -14.42 -16.45
CA LEU A 88 -21.28 -15.61 -15.72
C LEU A 88 -22.47 -16.25 -16.41
N GLU A 89 -23.48 -15.48 -16.82
CA GLU A 89 -24.66 -15.95 -17.52
C GLU A 89 -24.34 -16.55 -18.90
N GLU A 90 -23.37 -15.98 -19.62
CA GLU A 90 -22.91 -16.44 -20.92
C GLU A 90 -21.90 -17.62 -20.83
N GLY A 91 -21.48 -17.98 -19.62
CA GLY A 91 -20.46 -19.01 -19.40
C GLY A 91 -19.05 -18.62 -19.83
N LYS A 92 -18.76 -17.33 -19.92
CA LYS A 92 -17.42 -16.77 -20.19
C LYS A 92 -16.56 -16.69 -18.93
N MET A 93 -17.16 -16.82 -17.76
CA MET A 93 -16.49 -16.84 -16.45
C MET A 93 -17.08 -17.96 -15.60
N ALA A 94 -16.24 -18.69 -14.86
CA ALA A 94 -16.72 -19.77 -14.01
C ALA A 94 -17.17 -19.31 -12.62
N ALA A 95 -16.53 -18.30 -12.06
CA ALA A 95 -16.90 -17.74 -10.75
C ALA A 95 -16.32 -16.35 -10.53
N TYR A 96 -17.03 -15.55 -9.72
CA TYR A 96 -16.57 -14.28 -9.16
C TYR A 96 -16.73 -14.29 -7.64
N VAL A 97 -15.64 -14.09 -6.92
CA VAL A 97 -15.60 -14.08 -5.45
C VAL A 97 -15.24 -12.69 -4.98
N THR A 98 -16.06 -12.08 -4.12
CA THR A 98 -15.82 -10.71 -3.64
C THR A 98 -16.31 -10.50 -2.23
N ASP A 99 -15.67 -9.57 -1.50
CA ASP A 99 -16.14 -9.02 -0.24
C ASP A 99 -16.67 -7.57 -0.37
N PHE A 100 -16.86 -7.12 -1.63
CA PHE A 100 -17.53 -5.85 -1.98
C PHE A 100 -18.75 -6.10 -2.88
N PRO A 101 -19.74 -6.88 -2.43
CA PRO A 101 -20.90 -7.18 -3.26
C PRO A 101 -21.77 -5.94 -3.47
N SER A 102 -22.05 -5.61 -4.71
CA SER A 102 -23.10 -4.66 -5.09
C SER A 102 -24.47 -5.36 -5.18
N ALA A 103 -25.56 -4.60 -5.15
CA ALA A 103 -26.90 -5.18 -5.14
C ALA A 103 -27.24 -6.00 -6.39
N ASP A 104 -26.63 -5.68 -7.50
CA ASP A 104 -26.83 -6.29 -8.81
C ASP A 104 -26.15 -7.66 -8.98
N ILE A 105 -25.12 -7.96 -8.16
CA ILE A 105 -24.43 -9.26 -8.25
C ILE A 105 -24.84 -10.26 -7.15
N ILE A 106 -25.58 -9.80 -6.14
CA ILE A 106 -26.03 -10.68 -5.05
C ILE A 106 -27.08 -11.66 -5.56
N GLY A 107 -26.81 -12.96 -5.35
CA GLY A 107 -27.75 -14.02 -5.76
C GLY A 107 -27.58 -14.49 -7.20
N ILE A 108 -26.61 -13.96 -7.96
CA ILE A 108 -26.26 -14.45 -9.28
C ILE A 108 -25.47 -15.76 -9.16
N ASP A 109 -25.83 -16.75 -9.94
CA ASP A 109 -25.11 -18.02 -9.99
C ASP A 109 -23.65 -17.81 -10.41
N GLY A 110 -22.72 -18.45 -9.68
CA GLY A 110 -21.28 -18.26 -9.88
C GLY A 110 -20.69 -17.08 -9.08
N VAL A 111 -21.51 -16.23 -8.44
CA VAL A 111 -21.03 -15.21 -7.51
C VAL A 111 -20.95 -15.77 -6.08
N ILE A 112 -19.79 -15.64 -5.45
CA ILE A 112 -19.62 -15.90 -4.02
C ILE A 112 -19.35 -14.57 -3.32
N ALA A 113 -20.37 -14.03 -2.68
CA ALA A 113 -20.29 -12.80 -1.91
C ALA A 113 -20.06 -13.12 -0.44
N ILE A 114 -19.05 -12.48 0.16
CA ILE A 114 -18.75 -12.59 1.59
C ILE A 114 -18.74 -11.22 2.24
N PRO A 115 -18.91 -11.11 3.57
CA PRO A 115 -18.78 -9.83 4.25
C PRO A 115 -17.34 -9.31 4.21
N HIS A 116 -17.16 -7.98 4.12
CA HIS A 116 -15.85 -7.32 4.18
C HIS A 116 -15.38 -7.20 5.65
N LEU A 117 -14.73 -8.23 6.15
CA LEU A 117 -14.36 -8.36 7.57
C LEU A 117 -12.84 -8.44 7.81
N GLY A 118 -12.02 -8.19 6.79
CA GLY A 118 -10.56 -8.37 6.90
C GLY A 118 -9.89 -7.57 8.03
N ALA A 119 -10.43 -6.40 8.38
CA ALA A 119 -9.94 -5.54 9.45
C ALA A 119 -11.00 -5.29 10.55
N SER A 120 -12.13 -5.98 10.53
CA SER A 120 -13.28 -5.76 11.41
C SER A 120 -13.52 -6.94 12.34
N THR A 121 -12.46 -7.59 12.82
CA THR A 121 -12.53 -8.54 13.93
C THR A 121 -12.11 -7.84 15.22
N PRO A 122 -12.61 -8.27 16.40
CA PRO A 122 -12.21 -7.69 17.69
C PRO A 122 -10.69 -7.63 17.86
N GLU A 123 -9.96 -8.67 17.46
CA GLU A 123 -8.50 -8.73 17.54
C GLU A 123 -7.83 -7.72 16.61
N SER A 124 -8.36 -7.53 15.39
CA SER A 124 -7.84 -6.52 14.44
C SER A 124 -8.06 -5.10 14.97
N GLU A 125 -9.24 -4.81 15.51
CA GLU A 125 -9.58 -3.50 16.07
C GLU A 125 -8.70 -3.17 17.29
N GLU A 126 -8.50 -4.13 18.19
CA GLU A 126 -7.62 -3.97 19.35
C GLU A 126 -6.15 -3.76 18.93
N ASN A 127 -5.67 -4.56 17.99
CA ASN A 127 -4.31 -4.42 17.45
C ASN A 127 -4.11 -3.06 16.74
N CYS A 128 -5.07 -2.62 15.93
CA CYS A 128 -5.02 -1.32 15.28
C CYS A 128 -4.99 -0.17 16.28
N ALA A 129 -5.83 -0.23 17.33
CA ALA A 129 -5.87 0.78 18.38
C ALA A 129 -4.54 0.83 19.16
N SER A 130 -4.00 -0.33 19.55
CA SER A 130 -2.73 -0.42 20.28
C SER A 130 -1.56 0.07 19.42
N MET A 131 -1.46 -0.38 18.17
CA MET A 131 -0.41 0.07 17.25
C MET A 131 -0.49 1.57 16.98
N GLY A 132 -1.69 2.11 16.76
CA GLY A 132 -1.88 3.54 16.53
C GLY A 132 -1.50 4.38 17.76
N ALA A 133 -1.82 3.90 18.95
CA ALA A 133 -1.42 4.55 20.21
C ALA A 133 0.11 4.53 20.39
N ASP A 134 0.75 3.39 20.19
CA ASP A 134 2.21 3.24 20.31
C ASP A 134 2.97 4.11 19.30
N GLU A 135 2.50 4.19 18.06
CA GLU A 135 3.09 5.04 17.03
C GLU A 135 2.93 6.52 17.35
N LEU A 136 1.77 6.93 17.89
CA LEU A 136 1.53 8.31 18.32
C LEU A 136 2.40 8.68 19.52
N ILE A 137 2.54 7.79 20.50
CA ILE A 137 3.42 7.98 21.66
C ILE A 137 4.86 8.13 21.20
N ASP A 138 5.35 7.23 20.33
CA ASP A 138 6.72 7.28 19.81
C ASP A 138 6.98 8.60 19.02
N TYR A 139 5.98 9.08 18.27
CA TYR A 139 6.08 10.38 17.62
C TYR A 139 6.13 11.54 18.61
N LEU A 140 5.25 11.58 19.61
CA LEU A 140 5.17 12.68 20.57
C LEU A 140 6.36 12.74 21.52
N GLU A 141 6.89 11.56 21.93
CA GLU A 141 7.99 11.49 22.88
C GLU A 141 9.37 11.50 22.21
N ASN A 142 9.48 10.88 21.04
CA ASN A 142 10.74 10.64 20.36
C ASN A 142 10.84 11.31 18.97
N GLY A 143 9.75 11.82 18.40
CA GLY A 143 9.72 12.35 17.04
C GLY A 143 9.86 11.29 15.94
N ASN A 144 9.81 10.01 16.27
CA ASN A 144 9.91 8.95 15.29
C ASN A 144 8.61 8.83 14.46
N ILE A 145 8.75 8.56 13.18
CA ILE A 145 7.60 8.35 12.27
C ILE A 145 7.65 6.94 11.72
N LYS A 146 6.57 6.18 11.95
CA LYS A 146 6.34 4.84 11.40
C LYS A 146 4.99 4.81 10.70
N ASN A 147 4.88 4.03 9.63
CA ASN A 147 3.63 3.75 8.89
C ASN A 147 2.82 4.99 8.47
N SER A 148 3.41 6.17 8.45
CA SER A 148 2.73 7.40 8.01
C SER A 148 2.39 7.33 6.52
N VAL A 149 1.18 7.79 6.14
CA VAL A 149 0.73 7.83 4.74
C VAL A 149 1.24 9.06 3.98
N ASN A 150 1.63 10.13 4.69
CA ASN A 150 2.02 11.42 4.11
C ASN A 150 3.44 11.86 4.44
N LEU A 151 4.04 11.37 5.52
CA LEU A 151 5.41 11.69 5.92
C LEU A 151 6.35 10.50 5.69
N PRO A 152 7.66 10.73 5.51
CA PRO A 152 8.63 9.65 5.40
C PRO A 152 8.78 8.91 6.72
N SER A 153 9.06 7.61 6.66
CA SER A 153 9.41 6.85 7.87
C SER A 153 10.83 7.19 8.30
N VAL A 154 10.96 7.74 9.49
CA VAL A 154 12.24 8.14 10.11
C VAL A 154 12.24 7.69 11.57
N SER A 155 13.32 7.07 12.01
CA SER A 155 13.49 6.65 13.40
C SER A 155 14.95 6.77 13.78
N MET A 156 15.24 7.54 14.83
CA MET A 156 16.58 7.76 15.34
C MET A 156 16.59 7.58 16.88
N ALA A 157 17.51 6.76 17.38
CA ALA A 157 17.70 6.65 18.82
C ALA A 157 18.13 8.00 19.39
N LYS A 158 17.54 8.42 20.51
CA LYS A 158 17.88 9.70 21.15
C LYS A 158 19.28 9.63 21.75
N THR A 159 20.16 10.55 21.31
CA THR A 159 21.56 10.61 21.74
C THR A 159 21.91 11.93 22.42
N GLY A 160 21.17 12.99 22.16
CA GLY A 160 21.39 14.33 22.70
C GLY A 160 20.58 14.64 23.97
N VAL A 161 20.80 15.82 24.51
CA VAL A 161 20.08 16.35 25.66
C VAL A 161 18.67 16.78 25.27
N ALA A 162 18.53 17.35 24.08
CA ALA A 162 17.24 17.75 23.51
C ALA A 162 17.12 17.29 22.05
N ARG A 163 15.89 17.16 21.59
CA ARG A 163 15.55 16.77 20.21
C ARG A 163 14.69 17.83 19.57
N ILE A 164 15.03 18.19 18.36
CA ILE A 164 14.27 19.08 17.47
C ILE A 164 13.78 18.25 16.29
N THR A 165 12.53 18.43 15.92
CA THR A 165 11.98 17.85 14.70
C THR A 165 11.51 18.95 13.76
N VAL A 166 11.77 18.77 12.46
CA VAL A 166 11.43 19.78 11.45
C VAL A 166 10.74 19.12 10.27
N ILE A 167 9.52 19.57 9.98
CA ILE A 167 8.83 19.25 8.73
C ILE A 167 9.15 20.38 7.73
N HIS A 168 9.67 20.03 6.55
CA HIS A 168 10.05 21.02 5.56
C HIS A 168 9.81 20.55 4.12
N LYS A 169 9.92 21.47 3.17
CA LYS A 169 9.88 21.12 1.74
C LYS A 169 11.16 20.42 1.35
N ASN A 170 11.05 19.39 0.52
CA ASN A 170 12.18 18.70 -0.08
C ASN A 170 12.75 19.53 -1.24
N GLN A 171 13.63 20.48 -0.91
CA GLN A 171 14.26 21.37 -1.90
C GLN A 171 15.73 21.62 -1.52
N PRO A 172 16.58 22.04 -2.49
CA PRO A 172 17.99 22.35 -2.24
C PRO A 172 18.15 23.37 -1.10
N ASN A 173 19.26 23.25 -0.36
CA ASN A 173 19.67 24.08 0.76
C ASN A 173 18.85 24.00 2.06
N MET A 174 17.80 23.21 2.16
CA MET A 174 17.01 23.14 3.40
C MET A 174 17.82 22.61 4.58
N ILE A 175 18.55 21.51 4.38
CA ILE A 175 19.41 20.92 5.42
C ILE A 175 20.46 21.93 5.88
N ALA A 176 21.14 22.59 4.94
CA ALA A 176 22.12 23.64 5.26
C ALA A 176 21.48 24.77 6.07
N THR A 177 20.30 25.25 5.67
CA THR A 177 19.59 26.31 6.37
C THR A 177 19.22 25.91 7.81
N ILE A 178 18.75 24.67 8.01
CA ILE A 178 18.39 24.14 9.32
C ILE A 178 19.64 24.06 10.22
N THR A 179 20.70 23.43 9.73
CA THR A 179 21.94 23.25 10.49
C THR A 179 22.65 24.56 10.77
N ASP A 180 22.69 25.49 9.83
CA ASP A 180 23.22 26.84 10.03
C ASP A 180 22.45 27.61 11.10
N THR A 181 21.14 27.48 11.11
CA THR A 181 20.29 28.15 12.10
C THR A 181 20.61 27.69 13.54
N ILE A 182 20.77 26.38 13.72
CA ILE A 182 21.15 25.79 15.01
C ILE A 182 22.58 26.21 15.41
N SER A 183 23.51 26.14 14.47
CA SER A 183 24.93 26.43 14.72
C SER A 183 25.19 27.91 15.04
N ARG A 184 24.41 28.85 14.49
CA ARG A 184 24.53 30.27 14.79
C ARG A 184 24.27 30.62 16.27
N ASP A 185 23.46 29.84 16.95
CA ASP A 185 23.20 29.98 18.39
C ASP A 185 24.27 29.24 19.24
N GLY A 186 25.32 28.67 18.59
CA GLY A 186 26.44 27.98 19.27
C GLY A 186 26.06 26.57 19.71
N ILE A 187 24.93 26.02 19.25
CA ILE A 187 24.42 24.71 19.64
C ILE A 187 25.08 23.62 18.78
N ASN A 188 25.64 22.62 19.43
CA ASN A 188 26.22 21.45 18.76
C ASN A 188 25.16 20.42 18.42
N ILE A 189 25.22 19.88 17.19
CA ILE A 189 24.34 18.80 16.72
C ILE A 189 25.03 17.47 17.01
N ALA A 190 24.41 16.66 17.86
CA ALA A 190 24.91 15.32 18.24
C ALA A 190 24.58 14.26 17.20
N SER A 191 23.35 14.32 16.65
CA SER A 191 22.89 13.40 15.60
C SER A 191 21.87 14.09 14.70
N PHE A 192 21.85 13.70 13.44
CA PHE A 192 20.95 14.25 12.43
C PHE A 192 20.50 13.16 11.49
N GLU A 193 19.19 13.03 11.27
CA GLU A 193 18.61 12.18 10.23
C GLU A 193 17.54 12.95 9.48
N ASP A 194 17.61 12.93 8.14
CA ASP A 194 16.67 13.57 7.24
C ASP A 194 16.19 12.57 6.20
N LYS A 195 14.89 12.50 5.99
CA LYS A 195 14.28 11.70 4.93
C LYS A 195 13.15 12.46 4.25
N ASN A 196 12.93 12.13 2.99
CA ASN A 196 11.86 12.73 2.22
C ASN A 196 10.87 11.68 1.69
N ARG A 197 9.67 12.17 1.39
CA ARG A 197 8.63 11.47 0.65
C ARG A 197 7.98 12.47 -0.31
N GLY A 198 8.43 12.43 -1.57
CA GLY A 198 8.02 13.40 -2.57
C GLY A 198 8.46 14.82 -2.23
N GLU A 199 7.50 15.72 -2.08
CA GLU A 199 7.77 17.15 -1.82
C GLU A 199 8.00 17.49 -0.35
N ILE A 200 7.75 16.56 0.57
CA ILE A 200 7.87 16.78 2.02
C ILE A 200 9.09 16.01 2.53
N ALA A 201 9.87 16.67 3.37
CA ALA A 201 10.94 16.09 4.14
C ALA A 201 10.72 16.26 5.63
N TYR A 202 11.34 15.39 6.42
CA TYR A 202 11.29 15.39 7.87
C TYR A 202 12.67 15.11 8.44
N SER A 203 13.13 16.02 9.29
CA SER A 203 14.40 15.90 9.98
C SER A 203 14.18 15.62 11.46
N ILE A 204 15.00 14.73 12.03
CA ILE A 204 15.20 14.54 13.47
C ILE A 204 16.61 15.00 13.80
N ILE A 205 16.78 15.88 14.80
CA ILE A 205 18.04 16.51 15.18
C ILE A 205 18.20 16.40 16.68
N ASP A 206 19.22 15.70 17.15
CA ASP A 206 19.60 15.68 18.54
C ASP A 206 20.69 16.72 18.79
N ILE A 207 20.56 17.49 19.85
CA ILE A 207 21.48 18.57 20.24
C ILE A 207 22.00 18.32 21.65
N ASP A 208 23.26 18.77 21.92
CA ASP A 208 23.97 18.55 23.18
C ASP A 208 23.58 19.52 24.29
N GLU A 209 22.87 20.57 23.95
CA GLU A 209 22.44 21.64 24.89
C GLU A 209 20.96 21.90 24.74
N THR A 210 20.32 22.29 25.86
CA THR A 210 18.94 22.78 25.81
C THR A 210 18.92 24.21 25.28
N PRO A 211 18.15 24.52 24.20
CA PRO A 211 18.04 25.91 23.75
C PRO A 211 17.60 26.82 24.90
N ALA A 212 18.34 27.89 25.12
CA ALA A 212 17.92 28.88 26.12
C ALA A 212 16.56 29.47 25.71
N GLN A 213 15.60 29.44 26.60
CA GLN A 213 14.34 30.18 26.39
C GLN A 213 14.67 31.65 26.26
N LYS A 214 14.58 32.21 25.07
CA LYS A 214 14.66 33.66 24.81
C LYS A 214 13.28 34.27 24.81
#